data_143eb38f32488e7ec08ed41e6816ec14
#
_entry.id   143eb38f32488e7ec08ed41e6816ec14
#
_cell.length_a   1.000
_cell.length_b   1.000
_cell.length_c   1.000
_cell.angle_alpha   90.00
_cell.angle_beta   90.00
_cell.angle_gamma   90.00
#
_symmetry.space_group_name_H-M   'P 1'
#
loop_
_entity.id
_entity.type
_entity.pdbx_description
1 polymer ?
#
loop_
_entity_poly.entity_id
_entity_poly.type
_entity_poly.pdbx_seq_one_letter_code
_entity_poly.pdbx_strand_id
1 'polypeptide(L)'
;TNQTVQKSVAQALEYYPPEKEYLPQVILQKYPMLSHREAVYALHFPESREELLTARNRMVFEEFFSFLLVLRKNKELAAKTENHFPMYETADTVRFLEQLPFPLTKAQKKVWGELREDMGSPYAMNRLIQGDVGSGKTILAVLALLMCAANGYQGAMMAPTEVLAVQHFETISGYIEKYGIAFRPVLLTGSMTAKEKREAYAKIASGEANLIIGTHALIQEKVEYSSLALVVTDEQHRFGVRQRETLAAKGSEPHVLVMSATPIPRTLAIILYGDLKVSVIDELPANRLPIKNCVVGTSYRPK
;
A
#
# COMPACT_ATOMS: atom_id res chain seq x y z
N THR A 1 32.06 -32.76 0.67
CA THR A 1 31.19 -33.94 0.37
C THR A 1 29.94 -33.87 1.26
N ASN A 2 28.81 -34.48 0.84
CA ASN A 2 27.59 -34.55 1.65
C ASN A 2 27.86 -35.14 3.05
N GLN A 3 28.74 -36.15 3.15
CA GLN A 3 29.12 -36.75 4.43
C GLN A 3 29.80 -35.77 5.38
N THR A 4 30.61 -34.83 4.87
CA THR A 4 31.27 -33.82 5.70
C THR A 4 30.23 -32.86 6.27
N VAL A 5 29.25 -32.42 5.47
CA VAL A 5 28.16 -31.55 5.91
C VAL A 5 27.30 -32.25 6.97
N GLN A 6 26.92 -33.51 6.73
CA GLN A 6 26.15 -34.30 7.69
C GLN A 6 26.86 -34.45 9.04
N LYS A 7 28.16 -34.74 9.05
CA LYS A 7 28.95 -34.83 10.29
C LYS A 7 28.98 -33.49 11.03
N SER A 8 29.20 -32.38 10.32
CA SER A 8 29.22 -31.06 10.92
C SER A 8 27.86 -30.66 11.50
N VAL A 9 26.77 -31.00 10.81
CA VAL A 9 25.40 -30.73 11.32
C VAL A 9 25.13 -31.62 12.54
N ALA A 10 25.50 -32.91 12.53
CA ALA A 10 25.32 -33.78 13.69
C ALA A 10 26.03 -33.23 14.93
N GLN A 11 27.29 -32.82 14.79
CA GLN A 11 28.05 -32.20 15.87
C GLN A 11 27.41 -30.89 16.31
N ALA A 12 26.94 -30.03 15.39
CA ALA A 12 26.28 -28.79 15.74
C ALA A 12 25.00 -29.01 16.57
N LEU A 13 24.18 -29.98 16.20
CA LEU A 13 22.96 -30.34 16.93
C LEU A 13 23.24 -31.00 18.29
N GLU A 14 24.40 -31.62 18.48
CA GLU A 14 24.83 -32.15 19.77
C GLU A 14 25.23 -31.04 20.72
N TYR A 15 26.00 -30.03 20.26
CA TYR A 15 26.44 -28.90 21.08
C TYR A 15 25.36 -27.82 21.29
N TYR A 16 24.52 -27.64 20.25
CA TYR A 16 23.42 -26.64 20.24
C TYR A 16 22.11 -27.36 19.86
N PRO A 17 21.52 -28.11 20.79
CA PRO A 17 20.26 -28.79 20.51
C PRO A 17 19.18 -27.77 20.17
N PRO A 18 18.26 -28.10 19.24
CA PRO A 18 17.13 -27.23 18.89
C PRO A 18 16.37 -26.80 20.14
N GLU A 19 15.82 -25.59 20.08
CA GLU A 19 15.02 -25.02 21.16
C GLU A 19 13.83 -25.92 21.52
N LYS A 20 13.33 -25.73 22.73
CA LYS A 20 12.10 -26.41 23.18
C LYS A 20 10.91 -25.92 22.36
N GLU A 21 9.87 -26.76 22.39
CA GLU A 21 8.60 -26.40 21.76
C GLU A 21 8.06 -25.05 22.28
N TYR A 22 7.79 -24.12 21.38
CA TYR A 22 7.30 -22.79 21.70
C TYR A 22 5.88 -22.53 21.18
N LEU A 23 5.34 -23.41 20.31
CA LEU A 23 3.95 -23.30 19.90
C LEU A 23 3.04 -23.65 21.08
N PRO A 24 1.95 -22.86 21.26
CA PRO A 24 0.97 -23.17 22.30
C PRO A 24 0.35 -24.55 22.13
N GLN A 25 0.14 -25.25 23.22
CA GLN A 25 -0.43 -26.61 23.19
C GLN A 25 -1.79 -26.69 22.47
N VAL A 26 -2.60 -25.64 22.56
CA VAL A 26 -3.87 -25.55 21.85
C VAL A 26 -3.70 -25.70 20.32
N ILE A 27 -2.58 -25.15 19.79
CA ILE A 27 -2.28 -25.27 18.36
C ILE A 27 -1.85 -26.68 18.02
N LEU A 28 -0.97 -27.29 18.83
CA LEU A 28 -0.47 -28.64 18.62
C LEU A 28 -1.58 -29.69 18.74
N GLN A 29 -2.54 -29.48 19.63
CA GLN A 29 -3.72 -30.35 19.75
C GLN A 29 -4.66 -30.25 18.56
N LYS A 30 -4.83 -29.05 18.01
CA LYS A 30 -5.70 -28.80 16.86
C LYS A 30 -5.08 -29.26 15.52
N TYR A 31 -3.78 -29.12 15.41
CA TYR A 31 -2.99 -29.44 14.20
C TYR A 31 -1.87 -30.41 14.60
N PRO A 32 -2.12 -31.74 14.56
CA PRO A 32 -1.11 -32.71 14.88
C PRO A 32 0.12 -32.56 13.96
N MET A 33 1.27 -32.33 14.56
CA MET A 33 2.53 -32.13 13.85
C MET A 33 3.70 -32.55 14.73
N LEU A 34 4.88 -32.76 14.14
CA LEU A 34 6.11 -33.03 14.88
C LEU A 34 6.42 -31.87 15.84
N SER A 35 7.07 -32.15 16.94
CA SER A 35 7.67 -31.12 17.77
C SER A 35 8.76 -30.37 16.99
N HIS A 36 9.08 -29.14 17.41
CA HIS A 36 10.16 -28.36 16.80
C HIS A 36 11.47 -29.15 16.71
N ARG A 37 11.86 -29.79 17.81
CA ARG A 37 13.08 -30.57 17.88
C ARG A 37 13.06 -31.75 16.92
N GLU A 38 12.01 -32.56 16.92
CA GLU A 38 11.86 -33.69 15.98
C GLU A 38 11.92 -33.21 14.52
N ALA A 39 11.25 -32.12 14.21
CA ALA A 39 11.25 -31.57 12.85
C ALA A 39 12.66 -31.12 12.40
N VAL A 40 13.44 -30.47 13.27
CA VAL A 40 14.80 -30.05 12.94
C VAL A 40 15.69 -31.28 12.71
N TYR A 41 15.59 -32.31 13.54
CA TYR A 41 16.36 -33.55 13.32
C TYR A 41 15.95 -34.28 12.04
N ALA A 42 14.65 -34.42 11.78
CA ALA A 42 14.14 -35.11 10.60
C ALA A 42 14.45 -34.38 9.28
N LEU A 43 14.60 -33.03 9.30
CA LEU A 43 15.05 -32.27 8.13
C LEU A 43 16.50 -32.61 7.73
N HIS A 44 17.37 -32.88 8.70
CA HIS A 44 18.77 -33.13 8.45
C HIS A 44 19.09 -34.60 8.31
N PHE A 45 18.36 -35.48 9.00
CA PHE A 45 18.56 -36.93 9.05
C PHE A 45 17.24 -37.70 8.89
N PRO A 46 16.52 -37.51 7.76
CA PRO A 46 15.24 -38.17 7.56
C PRO A 46 15.42 -39.68 7.34
N GLU A 47 14.61 -40.49 7.99
CA GLU A 47 14.56 -41.94 7.76
C GLU A 47 13.73 -42.29 6.52
N SER A 48 12.80 -41.42 6.15
CA SER A 48 11.93 -41.58 4.98
C SER A 48 11.61 -40.26 4.28
N ARG A 49 11.14 -40.36 3.03
CA ARG A 49 10.65 -39.18 2.30
C ARG A 49 9.41 -38.55 2.98
N GLU A 50 8.57 -39.37 3.57
CA GLU A 50 7.35 -38.94 4.26
C GLU A 50 7.68 -38.14 5.53
N GLU A 51 8.65 -38.63 6.30
CA GLU A 51 9.16 -37.93 7.47
C GLU A 51 9.75 -36.56 7.10
N LEU A 52 10.57 -36.51 6.04
CA LEU A 52 11.13 -35.25 5.54
C LEU A 52 10.03 -34.25 5.17
N LEU A 53 8.98 -34.71 4.49
CA LEU A 53 7.86 -33.83 4.12
C LEU A 53 7.10 -33.32 5.35
N THR A 54 6.89 -34.19 6.33
CA THR A 54 6.22 -33.84 7.60
C THR A 54 7.04 -32.82 8.38
N ALA A 55 8.35 -33.02 8.49
CA ALA A 55 9.27 -32.08 9.12
C ALA A 55 9.29 -30.71 8.40
N ARG A 56 9.35 -30.74 7.06
CA ARG A 56 9.27 -29.50 6.25
C ARG A 56 7.96 -28.75 6.49
N ASN A 57 6.83 -29.46 6.51
CA ASN A 57 5.53 -28.86 6.76
C ASN A 57 5.48 -28.19 8.15
N ARG A 58 6.08 -28.81 9.15
CA ARG A 58 6.20 -28.21 10.48
C ARG A 58 6.99 -26.91 10.45
N MET A 59 8.16 -26.86 9.82
CA MET A 59 8.99 -25.65 9.74
C MET A 59 8.29 -24.53 8.94
N VAL A 60 7.64 -24.87 7.84
CA VAL A 60 6.83 -23.91 7.06
C VAL A 60 5.69 -23.34 7.93
N PHE A 61 5.01 -24.19 8.70
CA PHE A 61 3.96 -23.73 9.61
C PHE A 61 4.50 -22.73 10.65
N GLU A 62 5.64 -23.03 11.27
CA GLU A 62 6.27 -22.14 12.27
C GLU A 62 6.65 -20.78 11.70
N GLU A 63 7.29 -20.78 10.52
CA GLU A 63 7.70 -19.58 9.83
C GLU A 63 6.49 -18.68 9.51
N PHE A 64 5.44 -19.27 8.91
CA PHE A 64 4.21 -18.53 8.61
C PHE A 64 3.46 -18.09 9.87
N PHE A 65 3.41 -18.92 10.90
CA PHE A 65 2.75 -18.57 12.15
C PHE A 65 3.43 -17.38 12.83
N SER A 66 4.74 -17.43 12.97
CA SER A 66 5.53 -16.33 13.54
C SER A 66 5.39 -15.05 12.74
N PHE A 67 5.45 -15.16 11.41
CA PHE A 67 5.25 -14.06 10.50
C PHE A 67 3.85 -13.42 10.65
N LEU A 68 2.79 -14.23 10.67
CA LEU A 68 1.41 -13.74 10.85
C LEU A 68 1.19 -13.10 12.22
N LEU A 69 1.84 -13.59 13.28
CA LEU A 69 1.79 -12.97 14.61
C LEU A 69 2.40 -11.57 14.60
N VAL A 70 3.57 -11.42 13.97
CA VAL A 70 4.24 -10.10 13.85
C VAL A 70 3.35 -9.14 13.03
N LEU A 71 2.80 -9.60 11.92
CA LEU A 71 1.88 -8.79 11.11
C LEU A 71 0.64 -8.36 11.88
N ARG A 72 0.03 -9.28 12.63
CA ARG A 72 -1.13 -8.98 13.48
C ARG A 72 -0.81 -7.94 14.54
N LYS A 73 0.32 -8.11 15.22
CA LYS A 73 0.80 -7.15 16.23
C LYS A 73 1.02 -5.76 15.62
N ASN A 74 1.67 -5.68 14.47
CA ASN A 74 1.90 -4.43 13.77
C ASN A 74 0.57 -3.77 13.34
N LYS A 75 -0.39 -4.56 12.85
CA LYS A 75 -1.73 -4.07 12.52
C LYS A 75 -2.48 -3.52 13.73
N GLU A 76 -2.41 -4.20 14.87
CA GLU A 76 -3.04 -3.75 16.12
C GLU A 76 -2.39 -2.45 16.64
N LEU A 77 -1.09 -2.27 16.44
CA LEU A 77 -0.37 -1.04 16.76
C LEU A 77 -0.76 0.10 15.79
N ALA A 78 -0.73 -0.15 14.49
CA ALA A 78 -1.11 0.83 13.48
C ALA A 78 -2.57 1.28 13.60
N ALA A 79 -3.48 0.36 13.96
CA ALA A 79 -4.90 0.69 14.18
C ALA A 79 -5.16 1.59 15.41
N LYS A 80 -4.15 1.86 16.22
CA LYS A 80 -4.23 2.72 17.41
C LYS A 80 -3.55 4.08 17.22
N THR A 81 -3.01 4.37 16.05
CA THR A 81 -2.43 5.68 15.74
C THR A 81 -3.53 6.73 15.78
N GLU A 82 -3.39 7.71 16.66
CA GLU A 82 -4.38 8.77 16.85
C GLU A 82 -4.52 9.63 15.58
N ASN A 83 -5.73 10.03 15.26
CA ASN A 83 -6.01 10.89 14.12
C ASN A 83 -5.86 12.37 14.51
N HIS A 84 -4.77 12.98 14.12
CA HIS A 84 -4.52 14.42 14.33
C HIS A 84 -5.17 15.31 13.27
N PHE A 85 -5.70 14.74 12.21
CA PHE A 85 -6.29 15.44 11.06
C PHE A 85 -7.69 14.91 10.71
N PRO A 86 -8.68 15.02 11.60
CA PRO A 86 -10.03 14.57 11.28
C PRO A 86 -10.59 15.38 10.11
N MET A 87 -11.13 14.67 9.11
CA MET A 87 -11.64 15.26 7.89
C MET A 87 -13.07 14.81 7.63
N TYR A 88 -13.90 15.75 7.23
CA TYR A 88 -15.31 15.51 6.95
C TYR A 88 -15.67 15.98 5.55
N GLU A 89 -16.69 15.37 4.99
CA GLU A 89 -17.20 15.74 3.67
C GLU A 89 -17.68 17.21 3.67
N THR A 90 -17.30 17.93 2.65
CA THR A 90 -17.62 19.36 2.49
C THR A 90 -18.51 19.57 1.27
N ALA A 91 -19.11 20.76 1.16
CA ALA A 91 -19.90 21.15 -0.01
C ALA A 91 -19.08 21.04 -1.32
N ASP A 92 -17.77 21.26 -1.26
CA ASP A 92 -16.89 21.18 -2.44
C ASP A 92 -16.73 19.73 -2.93
N THR A 93 -16.61 18.76 -2.01
CA THR A 93 -16.54 17.34 -2.38
C THR A 93 -17.86 16.85 -2.96
N VAL A 94 -18.99 17.25 -2.40
CA VAL A 94 -20.33 16.90 -2.91
C VAL A 94 -20.54 17.49 -4.30
N ARG A 95 -20.26 18.80 -4.48
CA ARG A 95 -20.39 19.50 -5.77
C ARG A 95 -19.52 18.85 -6.84
N PHE A 96 -18.28 18.50 -6.53
CA PHE A 96 -17.38 17.83 -7.48
C PHE A 96 -17.96 16.48 -7.90
N LEU A 97 -18.48 15.67 -6.97
CA LEU A 97 -19.14 14.41 -7.27
C LEU A 97 -20.35 14.54 -8.21
N GLU A 98 -21.17 15.56 -7.98
CA GLU A 98 -22.35 15.85 -8.81
C GLU A 98 -22.00 16.34 -10.22
N GLN A 99 -20.87 17.02 -10.38
CA GLN A 99 -20.40 17.55 -11.66
C GLN A 99 -19.60 16.54 -12.50
N LEU A 100 -19.25 15.38 -11.94
CA LEU A 100 -18.54 14.35 -12.71
C LEU A 100 -19.37 13.91 -13.94
N PRO A 101 -18.75 13.70 -15.11
CA PRO A 101 -19.43 13.29 -16.34
C PRO A 101 -19.96 11.86 -16.29
N PHE A 102 -19.71 11.15 -15.21
CA PHE A 102 -20.17 9.78 -14.97
C PHE A 102 -20.44 9.59 -13.46
N PRO A 103 -21.47 8.84 -13.09
CA PRO A 103 -21.70 8.47 -11.71
C PRO A 103 -20.65 7.46 -11.25
N LEU A 104 -20.29 7.50 -9.98
CA LEU A 104 -19.48 6.44 -9.38
C LEU A 104 -20.21 5.09 -9.45
N THR A 105 -19.47 4.00 -9.74
CA THR A 105 -19.99 2.63 -9.66
C THR A 105 -20.37 2.27 -8.22
N LYS A 106 -21.08 1.16 -8.02
CA LYS A 106 -21.44 0.69 -6.67
C LYS A 106 -20.18 0.41 -5.83
N ALA A 107 -19.17 -0.24 -6.41
CA ALA A 107 -17.90 -0.52 -5.74
C ALA A 107 -17.16 0.77 -5.39
N GLN A 108 -17.10 1.75 -6.30
CA GLN A 108 -16.47 3.05 -6.02
C GLN A 108 -17.20 3.83 -4.92
N LYS A 109 -18.55 3.83 -4.91
CA LYS A 109 -19.35 4.46 -3.84
C LYS A 109 -19.08 3.83 -2.49
N LYS A 110 -18.99 2.49 -2.44
CA LYS A 110 -18.63 1.75 -1.22
C LYS A 110 -17.26 2.18 -0.72
N VAL A 111 -16.24 2.15 -1.58
CA VAL A 111 -14.87 2.53 -1.21
C VAL A 111 -14.80 3.99 -0.78
N TRP A 112 -15.51 4.89 -1.45
CA TRP A 112 -15.60 6.30 -1.03
C TRP A 112 -16.22 6.44 0.37
N GLY A 113 -17.26 5.69 0.68
CA GLY A 113 -17.85 5.64 2.03
C GLY A 113 -16.84 5.18 3.08
N GLU A 114 -16.09 4.11 2.80
CA GLU A 114 -15.04 3.60 3.67
C GLU A 114 -13.89 4.62 3.90
N LEU A 115 -13.51 5.39 2.87
CA LEU A 115 -12.50 6.46 2.99
C LEU A 115 -12.99 7.58 3.91
N ARG A 116 -14.23 8.07 3.70
CA ARG A 116 -14.81 9.13 4.53
C ARG A 116 -14.92 8.72 6.00
N GLU A 117 -15.37 7.50 6.25
CA GLU A 117 -15.48 6.95 7.61
C GLU A 117 -14.11 6.89 8.28
N ASP A 118 -13.09 6.37 7.59
CA ASP A 118 -11.73 6.27 8.15
C ASP A 118 -11.10 7.64 8.38
N MET A 119 -11.24 8.59 7.44
CA MET A 119 -10.66 9.93 7.57
C MET A 119 -11.33 10.78 8.69
N GLY A 120 -12.60 10.51 8.99
CA GLY A 120 -13.33 11.12 10.12
C GLY A 120 -13.21 10.35 11.43
N SER A 121 -12.56 9.18 11.45
CA SER A 121 -12.46 8.32 12.63
C SER A 121 -11.45 8.87 13.66
N PRO A 122 -11.47 8.39 14.92
CA PRO A 122 -10.47 8.76 15.93
C PRO A 122 -9.05 8.27 15.61
N TYR A 123 -8.88 7.41 14.61
CA TYR A 123 -7.60 6.81 14.23
C TYR A 123 -7.20 7.20 12.82
N ALA A 124 -5.90 7.40 12.60
CA ALA A 124 -5.37 7.72 11.28
C ALA A 124 -5.68 6.61 10.28
N MET A 125 -6.18 6.98 9.09
CA MET A 125 -6.46 6.04 8.02
C MET A 125 -5.17 5.44 7.47
N ASN A 126 -5.12 4.12 7.35
CA ASN A 126 -4.06 3.41 6.64
C ASN A 126 -4.72 2.36 5.72
N ARG A 127 -4.93 2.71 4.42
CA ARG A 127 -5.78 1.94 3.52
C ARG A 127 -5.16 1.71 2.15
N LEU A 128 -5.37 0.50 1.62
CA LEU A 128 -5.05 0.11 0.25
C LEU A 128 -6.33 0.04 -0.60
N ILE A 129 -6.39 0.79 -1.69
CA ILE A 129 -7.38 0.60 -2.75
C ILE A 129 -6.78 -0.29 -3.82
N GLN A 130 -7.41 -1.43 -4.04
CA GLN A 130 -7.06 -2.39 -5.06
C GLN A 130 -8.13 -2.42 -6.14
N GLY A 131 -7.71 -2.42 -7.41
CA GLY A 131 -8.63 -2.52 -8.54
C GLY A 131 -7.84 -2.54 -9.85
N ASP A 132 -8.41 -3.08 -10.90
CA ASP A 132 -7.77 -3.17 -12.22
C ASP A 132 -7.40 -1.79 -12.79
N VAL A 133 -6.55 -1.77 -13.81
CA VAL A 133 -6.25 -0.54 -14.56
C VAL A 133 -7.55 0.03 -15.14
N GLY A 134 -7.81 1.32 -14.92
CA GLY A 134 -9.04 1.96 -15.37
C GLY A 134 -10.28 1.68 -14.51
N SER A 135 -10.17 1.04 -13.34
CA SER A 135 -11.29 0.87 -12.38
C SER A 135 -11.69 2.18 -11.67
N GLY A 136 -10.96 3.28 -11.89
CA GLY A 136 -11.25 4.58 -11.31
C GLY A 136 -10.65 4.83 -9.94
N LYS A 137 -9.55 4.18 -9.56
CA LYS A 137 -8.83 4.46 -8.31
C LYS A 137 -8.44 5.92 -8.17
N THR A 138 -7.96 6.52 -9.24
CA THR A 138 -7.49 7.92 -9.27
C THR A 138 -8.59 8.91 -8.89
N ILE A 139 -9.85 8.69 -9.30
CA ILE A 139 -10.92 9.60 -8.93
C ILE A 139 -11.22 9.57 -7.42
N LEU A 140 -11.09 8.39 -6.78
CA LEU A 140 -11.24 8.25 -5.33
C LEU A 140 -10.10 8.93 -4.57
N ALA A 141 -8.87 8.85 -5.10
CA ALA A 141 -7.73 9.60 -4.57
C ALA A 141 -7.92 11.11 -4.68
N VAL A 142 -8.43 11.59 -5.83
CA VAL A 142 -8.75 13.02 -6.03
C VAL A 142 -9.82 13.48 -5.05
N LEU A 143 -10.86 12.69 -4.82
CA LEU A 143 -11.90 12.99 -3.83
C LEU A 143 -11.36 13.07 -2.41
N ALA A 144 -10.49 12.14 -2.01
CA ALA A 144 -9.84 12.16 -0.70
C ALA A 144 -8.91 13.38 -0.54
N LEU A 145 -8.13 13.71 -1.58
CA LEU A 145 -7.28 14.91 -1.59
C LEU A 145 -8.10 16.20 -1.56
N LEU A 146 -9.25 16.23 -2.26
CA LEU A 146 -10.15 17.37 -2.23
C LEU A 146 -10.77 17.57 -0.84
N MET A 147 -11.19 16.47 -0.21
CA MET A 147 -11.68 16.50 1.17
C MET A 147 -10.59 17.00 2.12
N CYS A 148 -9.34 16.54 1.96
CA CYS A 148 -8.19 17.03 2.73
C CYS A 148 -7.98 18.55 2.56
N ALA A 149 -7.91 19.03 1.33
CA ALA A 149 -7.71 20.43 1.03
C ALA A 149 -8.87 21.32 1.52
N ALA A 150 -10.11 20.85 1.40
CA ALA A 150 -11.31 21.57 1.85
C ALA A 150 -11.43 21.63 3.39
N ASN A 151 -10.77 20.71 4.12
CA ASN A 151 -10.61 20.79 5.57
C ASN A 151 -9.39 21.62 6.02
N GLY A 152 -8.71 22.30 5.09
CA GLY A 152 -7.60 23.21 5.38
C GLY A 152 -6.22 22.56 5.51
N TYR A 153 -6.07 21.30 5.11
CA TYR A 153 -4.84 20.56 5.21
C TYR A 153 -4.13 20.39 3.87
N GLN A 154 -2.90 19.89 3.91
CA GLN A 154 -2.12 19.55 2.73
C GLN A 154 -2.22 18.06 2.43
N GLY A 155 -2.43 17.73 1.14
CA GLY A 155 -2.34 16.38 0.62
C GLY A 155 -1.14 16.20 -0.31
N ALA A 156 -0.42 15.09 -0.20
CA ALA A 156 0.67 14.74 -1.09
C ALA A 156 0.32 13.50 -1.93
N MET A 157 0.54 13.56 -3.24
CA MET A 157 0.37 12.44 -4.15
C MET A 157 1.70 12.06 -4.78
N MET A 158 2.21 10.89 -4.44
CA MET A 158 3.48 10.37 -4.93
C MET A 158 3.25 9.38 -6.07
N ALA A 159 3.84 9.67 -7.23
CA ALA A 159 3.84 8.82 -8.42
C ALA A 159 5.19 8.13 -8.63
N PRO A 160 5.24 6.92 -9.23
CA PRO A 160 6.47 6.15 -9.41
C PRO A 160 7.45 6.75 -10.42
N THR A 161 6.95 7.53 -11.34
CA THR A 161 7.75 8.17 -12.40
C THR A 161 7.37 9.62 -12.58
N GLU A 162 8.26 10.41 -13.13
CA GLU A 162 8.00 11.82 -13.45
C GLU A 162 6.88 11.96 -14.48
N VAL A 163 6.82 11.06 -15.45
CA VAL A 163 5.76 11.06 -16.46
C VAL A 163 4.38 10.92 -15.81
N LEU A 164 4.23 9.97 -14.87
CA LEU A 164 2.97 9.80 -14.14
C LEU A 164 2.67 10.97 -13.20
N ALA A 165 3.69 11.56 -12.56
CA ALA A 165 3.50 12.75 -11.74
C ALA A 165 2.98 13.94 -12.56
N VAL A 166 3.56 14.18 -13.73
CA VAL A 166 3.11 15.21 -14.68
C VAL A 166 1.68 14.91 -15.17
N GLN A 167 1.39 13.66 -15.55
CA GLN A 167 0.05 13.26 -15.99
C GLN A 167 -1.02 13.48 -14.90
N HIS A 168 -0.71 13.13 -13.64
CA HIS A 168 -1.63 13.41 -12.53
C HIS A 168 -1.81 14.91 -12.32
N PHE A 169 -0.72 15.68 -12.40
CA PHE A 169 -0.77 17.13 -12.26
C PHE A 169 -1.65 17.78 -13.34
N GLU A 170 -1.47 17.41 -14.61
CA GLU A 170 -2.27 17.89 -15.74
C GLU A 170 -3.75 17.49 -15.60
N THR A 171 -4.01 16.22 -15.24
CA THR A 171 -5.38 15.74 -15.02
C THR A 171 -6.10 16.53 -13.94
N ILE A 172 -5.44 16.77 -12.81
CA ILE A 172 -6.02 17.50 -11.69
C ILE A 172 -6.15 18.99 -12.03
N SER A 173 -5.19 19.59 -12.74
CA SER A 173 -5.30 20.95 -13.26
C SER A 173 -6.52 21.12 -14.18
N GLY A 174 -6.77 20.16 -15.06
CA GLY A 174 -7.99 20.12 -15.87
C GLY A 174 -9.28 20.03 -15.04
N TYR A 175 -9.26 19.35 -13.91
CA TYR A 175 -10.41 19.34 -12.98
C TYR A 175 -10.60 20.70 -12.28
N ILE A 176 -9.52 21.39 -11.92
CA ILE A 176 -9.57 22.74 -11.36
C ILE A 176 -10.25 23.69 -12.33
N GLU A 177 -9.80 23.71 -13.57
CA GLU A 177 -10.34 24.58 -14.63
C GLU A 177 -11.82 24.27 -14.94
N LYS A 178 -12.14 22.98 -15.05
CA LYS A 178 -13.48 22.54 -15.47
C LYS A 178 -14.53 22.63 -14.37
N TYR A 179 -14.16 22.32 -13.13
CA TYR A 179 -15.10 22.16 -12.02
C TYR A 179 -14.93 23.20 -10.90
N GLY A 180 -13.96 24.10 -11.03
CA GLY A 180 -13.72 25.18 -10.06
C GLY A 180 -13.33 24.65 -8.67
N ILE A 181 -12.63 23.52 -8.60
CA ILE A 181 -12.21 22.95 -7.31
C ILE A 181 -11.05 23.72 -6.70
N ALA A 182 -11.06 23.86 -5.37
CA ALA A 182 -10.14 24.74 -4.63
C ALA A 182 -8.76 24.11 -4.37
N PHE A 183 -8.18 23.41 -5.37
CA PHE A 183 -6.79 22.99 -5.29
C PHE A 183 -5.83 24.12 -5.67
N ARG A 184 -4.72 24.16 -4.98
CA ARG A 184 -3.51 24.93 -5.33
C ARG A 184 -2.36 23.95 -5.49
N PRO A 185 -2.27 23.30 -6.68
CA PRO A 185 -1.33 22.23 -6.89
C PRO A 185 0.09 22.73 -7.11
N VAL A 186 1.07 21.97 -6.60
CA VAL A 186 2.50 22.13 -6.90
C VAL A 186 3.04 20.80 -7.38
N LEU A 187 3.77 20.83 -8.51
CA LEU A 187 4.54 19.69 -8.99
C LEU A 187 5.96 19.76 -8.42
N LEU A 188 6.48 18.61 -7.97
CA LEU A 188 7.86 18.48 -7.48
C LEU A 188 8.51 17.18 -7.99
N THR A 189 9.42 17.31 -8.96
CA THR A 189 10.12 16.17 -9.59
C THR A 189 11.64 16.34 -9.54
N GLY A 190 12.35 15.25 -9.86
CA GLY A 190 13.82 15.26 -9.87
C GLY A 190 14.42 16.16 -10.94
N SER A 191 13.81 16.24 -12.13
CA SER A 191 14.28 16.98 -13.31
C SER A 191 14.12 18.51 -13.23
N MET A 192 13.32 19.02 -12.28
CA MET A 192 13.10 20.46 -12.10
C MET A 192 14.41 21.19 -11.77
N THR A 193 14.52 22.43 -12.26
CA THR A 193 15.64 23.32 -11.97
C THR A 193 15.71 23.69 -10.49
N ALA A 194 16.86 24.12 -10.03
CA ALA A 194 17.06 24.55 -8.65
C ALA A 194 16.15 25.74 -8.26
N LYS A 195 15.82 26.61 -9.22
CA LYS A 195 14.91 27.75 -9.01
C LYS A 195 13.48 27.25 -8.81
N GLU A 196 12.98 26.41 -9.70
CA GLU A 196 11.63 25.83 -9.61
C GLU A 196 11.45 25.03 -8.33
N LYS A 197 12.42 24.20 -7.95
CA LYS A 197 12.39 23.47 -6.68
C LYS A 197 12.31 24.40 -5.48
N ARG A 198 13.08 25.48 -5.46
CA ARG A 198 13.05 26.47 -4.37
C ARG A 198 11.69 27.15 -4.25
N GLU A 199 11.08 27.52 -5.38
CA GLU A 199 9.73 28.10 -5.41
C GLU A 199 8.67 27.09 -4.92
N ALA A 200 8.77 25.81 -5.35
CA ALA A 200 7.91 24.76 -4.87
C ALA A 200 8.05 24.55 -3.35
N TYR A 201 9.27 24.48 -2.83
CA TYR A 201 9.53 24.33 -1.39
C TYR A 201 8.90 25.48 -0.59
N ALA A 202 9.06 26.72 -1.07
CA ALA A 202 8.47 27.87 -0.39
C ALA A 202 6.92 27.80 -0.32
N LYS A 203 6.27 27.40 -1.42
CA LYS A 203 4.81 27.22 -1.46
C LYS A 203 4.31 26.07 -0.58
N ILE A 204 5.09 24.99 -0.47
CA ILE A 204 4.77 23.86 0.39
C ILE A 204 4.91 24.29 1.86
N ALA A 205 6.03 24.89 2.23
CA ALA A 205 6.31 25.28 3.61
C ALA A 205 5.38 26.39 4.12
N SER A 206 4.95 27.33 3.26
CA SER A 206 4.00 28.38 3.62
C SER A 206 2.54 27.89 3.73
N GLY A 207 2.21 26.69 3.23
CA GLY A 207 0.83 26.22 3.12
C GLY A 207 0.04 26.86 1.97
N GLU A 208 0.69 27.67 1.11
CA GLU A 208 0.07 28.18 -0.12
C GLU A 208 -0.38 27.02 -1.01
N ALA A 209 0.47 26.01 -1.19
CA ALA A 209 0.10 24.77 -1.87
C ALA A 209 -0.66 23.85 -0.92
N ASN A 210 -1.86 23.41 -1.29
CA ASN A 210 -2.64 22.43 -0.54
C ASN A 210 -2.64 21.03 -1.19
N LEU A 211 -2.12 20.91 -2.42
CA LEU A 211 -1.92 19.65 -3.12
C LEU A 211 -0.50 19.59 -3.70
N ILE A 212 0.26 18.59 -3.31
CA ILE A 212 1.63 18.41 -3.72
C ILE A 212 1.74 17.11 -4.52
N ILE A 213 2.11 17.18 -5.78
CA ILE A 213 2.23 16.02 -6.67
C ILE A 213 3.69 15.86 -7.07
N GLY A 214 4.23 14.65 -7.01
CA GLY A 214 5.62 14.46 -7.40
C GLY A 214 6.08 13.01 -7.31
N THR A 215 7.39 12.84 -7.37
CA THR A 215 8.07 11.55 -7.25
C THR A 215 8.75 11.43 -5.87
N HIS A 216 9.79 10.61 -5.78
CA HIS A 216 10.66 10.54 -4.59
C HIS A 216 11.25 11.92 -4.15
N ALA A 217 11.13 12.95 -4.97
CA ALA A 217 11.50 14.30 -4.57
C ALA A 217 10.70 14.82 -3.36
N LEU A 218 9.47 14.30 -3.17
CA LEU A 218 8.59 14.66 -2.04
C LEU A 218 9.15 14.24 -0.67
N ILE A 219 10.00 13.22 -0.61
CA ILE A 219 10.58 12.69 0.64
C ILE A 219 11.94 13.30 0.98
N GLN A 220 12.51 14.17 0.14
CA GLN A 220 13.80 14.81 0.41
C GLN A 220 13.74 15.69 1.66
N GLU A 221 14.83 15.74 2.42
CA GLU A 221 14.91 16.48 3.70
C GLU A 221 14.51 17.95 3.58
N LYS A 222 14.83 18.57 2.44
CA LYS A 222 14.53 19.98 2.15
C LYS A 222 13.05 20.31 1.99
N VAL A 223 12.18 19.29 1.86
CA VAL A 223 10.74 19.49 1.75
C VAL A 223 10.13 19.53 3.13
N GLU A 224 9.69 20.69 3.54
CA GLU A 224 8.97 20.92 4.80
C GLU A 224 7.49 21.16 4.49
N TYR A 225 6.61 20.41 5.14
CA TYR A 225 5.17 20.54 4.98
C TYR A 225 4.59 21.35 6.15
N SER A 226 3.69 22.26 5.84
CA SER A 226 2.98 23.08 6.86
C SER A 226 1.97 22.23 7.64
N SER A 227 1.20 21.38 6.96
CA SER A 227 0.12 20.56 7.57
C SER A 227 -0.19 19.33 6.72
N LEU A 228 0.81 18.45 6.49
CA LEU A 228 0.63 17.24 5.71
C LEU A 228 -0.29 16.27 6.44
N ALA A 229 -1.52 16.12 5.94
CA ALA A 229 -2.57 15.32 6.57
C ALA A 229 -2.99 14.09 5.76
N LEU A 230 -2.70 14.05 4.45
CA LEU A 230 -2.99 12.89 3.58
C LEU A 230 -1.82 12.62 2.65
N VAL A 231 -1.39 11.36 2.64
CA VAL A 231 -0.39 10.83 1.72
C VAL A 231 -1.04 9.81 0.81
N VAL A 232 -1.01 10.05 -0.49
CA VAL A 232 -1.47 9.11 -1.53
C VAL A 232 -0.26 8.57 -2.28
N THR A 233 -0.16 7.25 -2.43
CA THR A 233 0.88 6.61 -3.24
C THR A 233 0.24 5.77 -4.35
N ASP A 234 0.65 6.03 -5.58
CA ASP A 234 0.18 5.28 -6.75
C ASP A 234 1.17 4.17 -7.12
N GLU A 235 0.65 2.98 -7.48
CA GLU A 235 1.44 1.81 -7.90
C GLU A 235 2.58 1.40 -6.94
N GLN A 236 2.25 1.07 -5.69
CA GLN A 236 3.19 0.79 -4.61
C GLN A 236 4.25 -0.29 -4.87
N HIS A 237 4.05 -1.25 -5.80
CA HIS A 237 5.07 -2.28 -6.05
C HIS A 237 6.36 -1.74 -6.67
N ARG A 238 6.35 -0.50 -7.16
CA ARG A 238 7.57 0.22 -7.60
C ARG A 238 8.19 1.08 -6.51
N PHE A 239 7.46 1.33 -5.40
CA PHE A 239 7.95 2.04 -4.23
C PHE A 239 8.14 1.08 -3.06
N GLY A 240 9.30 1.11 -2.43
CA GLY A 240 9.51 0.35 -1.20
C GLY A 240 8.61 0.89 -0.07
N VAL A 241 8.23 0.03 0.86
CA VAL A 241 7.52 0.39 2.10
C VAL A 241 8.18 1.57 2.82
N ARG A 242 9.51 1.62 2.82
CA ARG A 242 10.33 2.69 3.41
C ARG A 242 10.03 4.08 2.85
N GLN A 243 9.76 4.23 1.55
CA GLN A 243 9.49 5.55 0.95
C GLN A 243 8.14 6.12 1.40
N ARG A 244 7.13 5.26 1.54
CA ARG A 244 5.83 5.62 2.11
C ARG A 244 5.99 6.06 3.56
N GLU A 245 6.69 5.28 4.37
CA GLU A 245 6.98 5.58 5.77
C GLU A 245 7.76 6.90 5.91
N THR A 246 8.76 7.13 5.05
CA THR A 246 9.54 8.37 5.04
C THR A 246 8.65 9.58 4.70
N LEU A 247 7.71 9.45 3.75
CA LEU A 247 6.79 10.53 3.43
C LEU A 247 5.78 10.77 4.55
N ALA A 248 5.24 9.71 5.13
CA ALA A 248 4.34 9.82 6.29
C ALA A 248 5.05 10.45 7.50
N ALA A 249 6.32 10.13 7.74
CA ALA A 249 7.10 10.71 8.83
C ALA A 249 7.38 12.21 8.70
N LYS A 250 7.11 12.83 7.52
CA LYS A 250 7.19 14.28 7.32
C LYS A 250 5.97 15.04 7.85
N GLY A 251 4.88 14.34 8.13
CA GLY A 251 3.70 14.85 8.83
C GLY A 251 3.62 14.33 10.26
N SER A 252 2.65 14.83 11.01
CA SER A 252 2.31 14.29 12.33
C SER A 252 1.28 13.17 12.16
N GLU A 253 1.72 12.00 11.71
CA GLU A 253 0.88 10.81 11.49
C GLU A 253 -0.29 11.06 10.52
N PRO A 254 0.00 11.42 9.25
CA PRO A 254 -1.01 11.68 8.25
C PRO A 254 -1.80 10.42 7.90
N HIS A 255 -2.99 10.59 7.36
CA HIS A 255 -3.70 9.52 6.68
C HIS A 255 -2.88 8.98 5.51
N VAL A 256 -2.89 7.67 5.30
CA VAL A 256 -2.16 7.00 4.21
C VAL A 256 -3.13 6.25 3.31
N LEU A 257 -3.11 6.57 2.04
CA LEU A 257 -3.87 5.93 0.99
C LEU A 257 -2.92 5.35 -0.06
N VAL A 258 -3.00 4.06 -0.26
CA VAL A 258 -2.20 3.34 -1.25
C VAL A 258 -3.09 2.86 -2.37
N MET A 259 -2.66 2.99 -3.61
CA MET A 259 -3.36 2.45 -4.78
C MET A 259 -2.53 1.35 -5.44
N SER A 260 -3.19 0.27 -5.87
CA SER A 260 -2.55 -0.80 -6.64
C SER A 260 -3.43 -1.25 -7.78
N ALA A 261 -2.82 -1.39 -8.97
CA ALA A 261 -3.48 -1.94 -10.15
C ALA A 261 -3.41 -3.47 -10.22
N THR A 262 -2.51 -4.10 -9.45
CA THR A 262 -2.40 -5.55 -9.47
C THR A 262 -3.43 -6.19 -8.54
N PRO A 263 -4.22 -7.17 -9.04
CA PRO A 263 -5.08 -7.97 -8.19
C PRO A 263 -4.21 -8.88 -7.31
N ILE A 264 -3.89 -8.42 -6.11
CA ILE A 264 -3.18 -9.22 -5.11
C ILE A 264 -4.23 -10.01 -4.34
N PRO A 265 -4.13 -11.35 -4.25
CA PRO A 265 -5.02 -12.13 -3.42
C PRO A 265 -5.09 -11.56 -2.00
N ARG A 266 -6.27 -11.50 -1.41
CA ARG A 266 -6.50 -10.88 -0.08
C ARG A 266 -5.52 -11.39 0.99
N THR A 267 -5.22 -12.68 0.96
CA THR A 267 -4.23 -13.31 1.85
C THR A 267 -2.81 -12.76 1.63
N LEU A 268 -2.41 -12.59 0.38
CA LEU A 268 -1.11 -12.03 0.04
C LEU A 268 -1.05 -10.52 0.31
N ALA A 269 -2.16 -9.80 0.12
CA ALA A 269 -2.25 -8.39 0.47
C ALA A 269 -2.07 -8.18 1.99
N ILE A 270 -2.63 -9.05 2.83
CA ILE A 270 -2.40 -9.03 4.28
C ILE A 270 -0.93 -9.29 4.62
N ILE A 271 -0.26 -10.15 3.85
CA ILE A 271 1.16 -10.46 4.05
C ILE A 271 2.06 -9.30 3.65
N LEU A 272 1.80 -8.68 2.50
CA LEU A 272 2.64 -7.61 1.94
C LEU A 272 2.37 -6.25 2.58
N TYR A 273 1.14 -6.04 3.08
CA TYR A 273 0.64 -4.75 3.54
C TYR A 273 -0.12 -4.88 4.87
N GLY A 274 0.37 -5.72 5.76
CA GLY A 274 -0.35 -6.18 6.97
C GLY A 274 -0.91 -5.10 7.88
N ASP A 275 -0.43 -3.87 7.75
CA ASP A 275 -0.90 -2.67 8.44
C ASP A 275 -2.05 -1.95 7.73
N LEU A 276 -2.33 -2.28 6.44
CA LEU A 276 -3.35 -1.60 5.64
C LEU A 276 -4.72 -2.29 5.71
N LYS A 277 -5.78 -1.50 5.83
CA LYS A 277 -7.14 -1.93 5.51
C LYS A 277 -7.28 -2.03 3.98
N VAL A 278 -7.90 -3.09 3.46
CA VAL A 278 -8.01 -3.31 2.01
C VAL A 278 -9.41 -3.05 1.53
N SER A 279 -9.54 -2.17 0.53
CA SER A 279 -10.75 -1.92 -0.25
C SER A 279 -10.54 -2.41 -1.67
N VAL A 280 -11.51 -3.12 -2.23
CA VAL A 280 -11.44 -3.69 -3.57
C VAL A 280 -12.50 -3.03 -4.46
N ILE A 281 -12.07 -2.56 -5.65
CA ILE A 281 -12.96 -2.13 -6.74
C ILE A 281 -12.97 -3.29 -7.73
N ASP A 282 -14.02 -4.09 -7.66
CA ASP A 282 -14.24 -5.30 -8.48
C ASP A 282 -15.18 -5.05 -9.68
N GLU A 283 -15.57 -3.80 -9.90
CA GLU A 283 -16.38 -3.36 -11.03
C GLU A 283 -15.56 -2.49 -11.98
N LEU A 284 -15.80 -2.66 -13.28
CA LEU A 284 -15.27 -1.77 -14.31
C LEU A 284 -16.32 -0.71 -14.66
N PRO A 285 -15.90 0.51 -15.03
CA PRO A 285 -16.83 1.53 -15.53
C PRO A 285 -17.61 1.02 -16.75
N ALA A 286 -18.89 1.36 -16.83
CA ALA A 286 -19.84 0.85 -17.82
C ALA A 286 -19.43 1.06 -19.30
N ASN A 287 -18.56 2.02 -19.56
CA ASN A 287 -18.13 2.37 -20.93
C ASN A 287 -16.82 1.71 -21.37
N ARG A 288 -16.26 0.78 -20.56
CA ARG A 288 -15.02 0.08 -20.95
C ARG A 288 -15.35 -1.03 -21.94
N LEU A 289 -14.82 -0.89 -23.16
CA LEU A 289 -14.91 -1.93 -24.19
C LEU A 289 -14.08 -3.16 -23.78
N PRO A 290 -14.61 -4.38 -23.96
CA PRO A 290 -13.85 -5.59 -23.68
C PRO A 290 -12.64 -5.70 -24.60
N ILE A 291 -11.48 -6.06 -24.03
CA ILE A 291 -10.27 -6.32 -24.80
C ILE A 291 -10.45 -7.66 -25.54
N LYS A 292 -10.36 -7.64 -26.85
CA LYS A 292 -10.35 -8.85 -27.65
C LYS A 292 -8.93 -9.41 -27.71
N ASN A 293 -8.68 -10.51 -27.05
CA ASN A 293 -7.41 -11.24 -27.14
C ASN A 293 -7.52 -12.27 -28.26
N CYS A 294 -6.53 -12.33 -29.16
CA CYS A 294 -6.40 -13.42 -30.11
C CYS A 294 -4.97 -13.97 -30.08
N VAL A 295 -4.86 -15.27 -30.14
CA VAL A 295 -3.58 -15.96 -30.34
C VAL A 295 -3.37 -16.13 -31.82
N VAL A 296 -2.28 -15.56 -32.33
CA VAL A 296 -1.95 -15.62 -33.75
C VAL A 296 -0.65 -16.36 -33.98
N GLY A 297 -0.51 -17.04 -35.10
CA GLY A 297 0.75 -17.71 -35.45
C GLY A 297 1.87 -16.72 -35.76
N THR A 298 3.11 -17.18 -35.76
CA THR A 298 4.31 -16.36 -35.98
C THR A 298 4.35 -15.72 -37.37
N SER A 299 3.54 -16.20 -38.31
CA SER A 299 3.37 -15.64 -39.65
C SER A 299 2.50 -14.37 -39.67
N TYR A 300 1.71 -14.10 -38.63
CA TYR A 300 0.91 -12.89 -38.48
C TYR A 300 1.79 -11.76 -37.97
N ARG A 301 2.27 -10.92 -38.88
CA ARG A 301 2.89 -9.63 -38.54
C ARG A 301 1.92 -8.52 -38.95
N PRO A 302 1.49 -7.63 -38.03
CA PRO A 302 0.75 -6.44 -38.46
C PRO A 302 1.65 -5.62 -39.40
N LYS A 303 1.12 -5.20 -40.53
CA LYS A 303 1.80 -4.30 -41.48
C LYS A 303 1.89 -2.90 -40.89
#